data_238029d06435aa88c093bfa10732e88e
#
_entry.id   238029d06435aa88c093bfa10732e88e
#
_cell.length_a   1.000
_cell.length_b   1.000
_cell.length_c   1.000
_cell.angle_alpha   90.00
_cell.angle_beta   90.00
_cell.angle_gamma   90.00
#
_symmetry.space_group_name_H-M   'P 1'
#
loop_
_entity.id
_entity.type
_entity.pdbx_description
1 polymer ?
#
loop_
_entity_poly.entity_id
_entity_poly.type
_entity_poly.pdbx_seq_one_letter_code
_entity_poly.pdbx_strand_id
1 'polypeptide(L)'
;MPVKYVFVTGGVVSGLGKGITAASLGRLLKARGYKVTMQKFDPYINIDPGTMNPIQHGEVFVTDDGAETDLDLGHYERFIDESLTKNSNVTTGKVYWSVLQKERRGDYGGGTVQVIPHITNEIKSRFYRDLTSEDTTIAMIVVGGTVGDIESQPFLEAIRQFQHEVGHDNAILCHVTLIPYIKASGELKTKPTQASVKELQGMGIQPDIIVCRSEHELDQKLKDKIALFCNVPNSHVLQNLDVEYLYEAPLAMEQENLAKVACECLNLDCPEPDLADWKQMVEDLRHPDKEVKIALVGKYTALHDAYISVVEALKHGGIPEHTTVDIKWVDSEELNDDNAAEVFKGIQGIIVPGGFGDRGVEGMIAAAKYARENNIPYLGLCLGMQVAIIEYARHVCMFHDAHSIELDPNTTHPVIALMPDQNGIEDIGGTLRLGSYPCVLDKTSKAYQVYGTENISERHRHRYEVNNDYRTALTEHGMKLCGTSPDGRIVEMIEIPEHPWFIATQAHPELKSRPNRPHPLFHGFIEAANKVSR
;
A
#
# COMPACT_ATOMS: atom_id res chain seq x y z
N MET A 1 16.39 11.99 -22.83
CA MET A 1 17.19 10.75 -22.77
C MET A 1 16.25 9.60 -23.06
N PRO A 2 16.70 8.48 -23.65
CA PRO A 2 15.85 7.30 -23.73
C PRO A 2 15.49 6.82 -22.33
N VAL A 3 14.31 6.22 -22.17
CA VAL A 3 13.91 5.64 -20.90
C VAL A 3 14.82 4.46 -20.56
N LYS A 4 15.22 4.35 -19.31
CA LYS A 4 15.98 3.24 -18.77
C LYS A 4 15.08 2.32 -17.95
N TYR A 5 15.35 1.03 -17.96
CA TYR A 5 14.52 0.02 -17.29
C TYR A 5 15.35 -0.78 -16.29
N VAL A 6 14.82 -0.94 -15.10
CA VAL A 6 15.39 -1.82 -14.07
C VAL A 6 14.36 -2.89 -13.73
N PHE A 7 14.61 -4.11 -14.17
CA PHE A 7 13.81 -5.26 -13.79
C PHE A 7 14.29 -5.82 -12.46
N VAL A 8 13.36 -6.08 -11.54
CA VAL A 8 13.68 -6.69 -10.25
C VAL A 8 12.95 -8.03 -10.14
N THR A 9 13.74 -9.09 -10.02
CA THR A 9 13.24 -10.47 -9.86
C THR A 9 13.70 -11.03 -8.51
N GLY A 10 13.11 -12.12 -8.09
CA GLY A 10 13.55 -12.81 -6.87
C GLY A 10 13.63 -14.30 -7.03
N GLY A 11 14.48 -14.91 -6.24
CA GLY A 11 14.67 -16.35 -6.23
C GLY A 11 14.79 -16.92 -4.83
N VAL A 12 14.81 -18.24 -4.74
CA VAL A 12 14.90 -19.04 -3.51
C VAL A 12 13.58 -19.16 -2.75
N VAL A 13 13.00 -18.05 -2.24
CA VAL A 13 11.72 -18.04 -1.51
C VAL A 13 10.96 -16.75 -1.78
N SER A 14 9.65 -16.75 -1.51
CA SER A 14 8.82 -15.54 -1.48
C SER A 14 9.12 -14.69 -0.24
N GLY A 15 8.69 -13.42 -0.21
CA GLY A 15 8.85 -12.55 0.96
C GLY A 15 10.28 -12.03 1.19
N LEU A 16 11.18 -12.11 0.22
CA LEU A 16 12.57 -11.64 0.30
C LEU A 16 12.73 -10.11 0.34
N GLY A 17 11.64 -9.36 0.23
CA GLY A 17 11.73 -7.89 0.17
C GLY A 17 12.16 -7.36 -1.21
N LYS A 18 11.82 -8.04 -2.31
CA LYS A 18 11.99 -7.54 -3.68
C LYS A 18 11.42 -6.14 -3.86
N GLY A 19 10.16 -5.95 -3.42
CA GLY A 19 9.47 -4.67 -3.50
C GLY A 19 10.20 -3.56 -2.76
N ILE A 20 10.65 -3.84 -1.54
CA ILE A 20 11.42 -2.87 -0.72
C ILE A 20 12.79 -2.57 -1.33
N THR A 21 13.48 -3.58 -1.87
CA THR A 21 14.75 -3.37 -2.58
C THR A 21 14.56 -2.46 -3.81
N ALA A 22 13.51 -2.74 -4.61
CA ALA A 22 13.16 -1.91 -5.77
C ALA A 22 12.77 -0.49 -5.37
N ALA A 23 11.92 -0.35 -4.35
CA ALA A 23 11.48 0.95 -3.84
C ALA A 23 12.64 1.76 -3.27
N SER A 24 13.57 1.11 -2.56
CA SER A 24 14.82 1.72 -2.06
C SER A 24 15.68 2.22 -3.21
N LEU A 25 15.91 1.40 -4.23
CA LEU A 25 16.65 1.83 -5.42
C LEU A 25 15.94 3.00 -6.13
N GLY A 26 14.61 2.92 -6.29
CA GLY A 26 13.81 4.00 -6.84
C GLY A 26 13.96 5.31 -6.05
N ARG A 27 13.93 5.26 -4.72
CA ARG A 27 14.17 6.42 -3.84
C ARG A 27 15.58 6.99 -4.03
N LEU A 28 16.60 6.14 -4.09
CA LEU A 28 17.99 6.55 -4.27
C LEU A 28 18.26 7.20 -5.63
N LEU A 29 17.63 6.68 -6.69
CA LEU A 29 17.71 7.27 -8.02
C LEU A 29 16.96 8.62 -8.07
N LYS A 30 15.79 8.71 -7.43
CA LYS A 30 15.06 9.97 -7.29
C LYS A 30 15.85 11.03 -6.52
N ALA A 31 16.53 10.64 -5.43
CA ALA A 31 17.41 11.51 -4.66
C ALA A 31 18.62 12.05 -5.47
N ARG A 32 18.94 11.41 -6.60
CA ARG A 32 19.96 11.84 -7.55
C ARG A 32 19.41 12.73 -8.68
N GLY A 33 18.13 13.05 -8.63
CA GLY A 33 17.47 13.92 -9.61
C GLY A 33 16.84 13.19 -10.80
N TYR A 34 16.84 11.85 -10.81
CA TYR A 34 16.13 11.10 -11.84
C TYR A 34 14.63 11.08 -11.57
N LYS A 35 13.83 11.11 -12.63
CA LYS A 35 12.41 10.77 -12.55
C LYS A 35 12.27 9.26 -12.56
N VAL A 36 11.48 8.73 -11.63
CA VAL A 36 11.31 7.30 -11.42
C VAL A 36 9.83 6.96 -11.41
N THR A 37 9.44 5.93 -12.14
CA THR A 37 8.13 5.27 -11.99
C THR A 37 8.32 3.81 -11.62
N MET A 38 7.30 3.21 -11.01
CA MET A 38 7.35 1.82 -10.58
C MET A 38 6.16 1.03 -11.10
N GLN A 39 6.41 -0.20 -11.50
CA GLN A 39 5.39 -1.16 -11.95
C GLN A 39 5.57 -2.48 -11.21
N LYS A 40 4.44 -3.11 -10.87
CA LYS A 40 4.38 -4.47 -10.30
C LYS A 40 3.72 -5.41 -11.30
N PHE A 41 4.37 -6.52 -11.57
CA PHE A 41 3.86 -7.60 -12.41
C PHE A 41 3.60 -8.83 -11.54
N ASP A 42 2.31 -9.16 -11.35
CA ASP A 42 1.88 -10.26 -10.50
C ASP A 42 1.49 -11.49 -11.32
N PRO A 43 2.06 -12.66 -11.03
CA PRO A 43 1.85 -13.86 -11.84
C PRO A 43 0.52 -14.58 -11.58
N TYR A 44 -0.33 -14.09 -10.67
CA TYR A 44 -1.64 -14.70 -10.44
C TYR A 44 -2.65 -14.37 -11.55
N ILE A 45 -3.67 -15.25 -11.69
CA ILE A 45 -4.67 -15.20 -12.78
C ILE A 45 -5.82 -14.23 -12.49
N ASN A 46 -5.98 -13.74 -11.27
CA ASN A 46 -6.98 -12.73 -10.98
C ASN A 46 -6.73 -11.47 -11.82
N ILE A 47 -7.81 -10.83 -12.29
CA ILE A 47 -7.70 -9.57 -13.06
C ILE A 47 -7.12 -8.47 -12.16
N ASP A 48 -7.62 -8.39 -10.92
CA ASP A 48 -7.13 -7.51 -9.88
C ASP A 48 -7.38 -8.14 -8.50
N PRO A 49 -6.84 -7.59 -7.41
CA PRO A 49 -7.04 -8.12 -6.06
C PRO A 49 -8.37 -7.71 -5.41
N GLY A 50 -9.24 -6.94 -6.09
CA GLY A 50 -10.45 -6.35 -5.50
C GLY A 50 -11.43 -7.36 -4.90
N THR A 51 -11.47 -8.60 -5.43
CA THR A 51 -12.31 -9.69 -4.92
C THR A 51 -11.54 -10.69 -4.04
N MET A 52 -10.24 -10.47 -3.81
CA MET A 52 -9.43 -11.36 -2.98
C MET A 52 -9.71 -11.15 -1.49
N ASN A 53 -9.54 -12.22 -0.72
CA ASN A 53 -9.68 -12.14 0.73
C ASN A 53 -8.46 -11.45 1.36
N PRO A 54 -8.63 -10.32 2.09
CA PRO A 54 -7.53 -9.62 2.73
C PRO A 54 -6.71 -10.47 3.73
N ILE A 55 -7.31 -11.48 4.33
CA ILE A 55 -6.59 -12.41 5.25
C ILE A 55 -5.60 -13.30 4.48
N GLN A 56 -5.79 -13.51 3.17
CA GLN A 56 -4.89 -14.32 2.34
C GLN A 56 -3.86 -13.48 1.57
N HIS A 57 -4.24 -12.29 1.12
CA HIS A 57 -3.45 -11.47 0.20
C HIS A 57 -2.96 -10.15 0.79
N GLY A 58 -3.41 -9.80 2.00
CA GLY A 58 -3.17 -8.50 2.58
C GLY A 58 -4.10 -7.43 2.04
N GLU A 59 -3.71 -6.18 2.23
CA GLU A 59 -4.47 -5.00 1.84
C GLU A 59 -4.66 -4.90 0.31
N VAL A 60 -5.84 -4.46 -0.10
CA VAL A 60 -6.09 -3.97 -1.46
C VAL A 60 -5.78 -2.48 -1.50
N PHE A 61 -4.69 -2.12 -2.16
CA PHE A 61 -4.28 -0.73 -2.32
C PHE A 61 -5.00 -0.11 -3.53
N VAL A 62 -5.50 1.13 -3.38
CA VAL A 62 -6.24 1.82 -4.45
C VAL A 62 -5.46 3.04 -4.92
N THR A 63 -5.28 3.17 -6.23
CA THR A 63 -4.64 4.32 -6.87
C THR A 63 -5.59 5.51 -7.05
N ASP A 64 -5.05 6.70 -7.35
CA ASP A 64 -5.87 7.90 -7.60
C ASP A 64 -6.86 7.72 -8.75
N ASP A 65 -6.48 6.97 -9.78
CA ASP A 65 -7.31 6.68 -10.97
C ASP A 65 -8.22 5.43 -10.81
N GLY A 66 -8.36 4.92 -9.57
CA GLY A 66 -9.35 3.92 -9.21
C GLY A 66 -8.98 2.48 -9.51
N ALA A 67 -7.70 2.16 -9.64
CA ALA A 67 -7.28 0.76 -9.74
C ALA A 67 -7.16 0.11 -8.36
N GLU A 68 -7.72 -1.08 -8.21
CA GLU A 68 -7.45 -2.00 -7.10
C GLU A 68 -6.17 -2.76 -7.41
N THR A 69 -5.21 -2.72 -6.50
CA THR A 69 -3.85 -3.19 -6.73
C THR A 69 -3.28 -3.95 -5.55
N ASP A 70 -2.16 -4.62 -5.76
CA ASP A 70 -1.38 -5.27 -4.71
C ASP A 70 -0.82 -4.25 -3.70
N LEU A 71 -0.65 -4.68 -2.45
CA LEU A 71 -0.14 -3.85 -1.34
C LEU A 71 1.27 -3.27 -1.59
N ASP A 72 2.07 -3.91 -2.45
CA ASP A 72 3.41 -3.44 -2.79
C ASP A 72 3.39 -2.02 -3.41
N LEU A 73 2.30 -1.65 -4.12
CA LEU A 73 2.18 -0.29 -4.66
C LEU A 73 2.16 0.77 -3.56
N GLY A 74 1.59 0.45 -2.41
CA GLY A 74 1.64 1.31 -1.22
C GLY A 74 3.09 1.55 -0.76
N HIS A 75 3.91 0.50 -0.70
CA HIS A 75 5.33 0.65 -0.41
C HIS A 75 6.04 1.52 -1.45
N TYR A 76 5.78 1.29 -2.75
CA TYR A 76 6.39 2.08 -3.81
C TYR A 76 6.07 3.56 -3.66
N GLU A 77 4.78 3.92 -3.53
CA GLU A 77 4.35 5.30 -3.34
C GLU A 77 4.97 5.95 -2.09
N ARG A 78 5.08 5.21 -0.97
CA ARG A 78 5.69 5.69 0.28
C ARG A 78 7.18 6.00 0.12
N PHE A 79 7.91 5.19 -0.66
CA PHE A 79 9.35 5.37 -0.85
C PHE A 79 9.69 6.43 -1.89
N ILE A 80 9.03 6.40 -3.05
CA ILE A 80 9.34 7.35 -4.12
C ILE A 80 8.58 8.67 -4.01
N ASP A 81 7.59 8.77 -3.11
CA ASP A 81 6.70 9.93 -2.93
C ASP A 81 6.07 10.41 -4.25
N GLU A 82 5.51 9.46 -5.00
CA GLU A 82 4.75 9.69 -6.22
C GLU A 82 3.49 8.85 -6.20
N SER A 83 2.39 9.37 -6.75
CA SER A 83 1.17 8.58 -6.96
C SER A 83 1.32 7.71 -8.20
N LEU A 84 1.07 6.43 -8.04
CA LEU A 84 1.08 5.45 -9.13
C LEU A 84 -0.30 5.37 -9.80
N THR A 85 -0.36 4.71 -10.96
CA THR A 85 -1.55 4.64 -11.80
C THR A 85 -2.02 3.19 -11.98
N LYS A 86 -3.20 3.01 -12.62
CA LYS A 86 -3.71 1.69 -13.03
C LYS A 86 -2.76 0.88 -13.91
N ASN A 87 -1.81 1.54 -14.57
CA ASN A 87 -0.81 0.86 -15.38
C ASN A 87 0.35 0.31 -14.53
N SER A 88 0.46 0.75 -13.28
CA SER A 88 1.53 0.32 -12.37
C SER A 88 1.31 -1.08 -11.78
N ASN A 89 0.12 -1.67 -11.94
CA ASN A 89 -0.14 -3.06 -11.54
C ASN A 89 -0.67 -3.90 -12.71
N VAL A 90 0.10 -4.88 -13.11
CA VAL A 90 -0.19 -5.79 -14.21
C VAL A 90 -0.24 -7.22 -13.69
N THR A 91 -1.40 -7.88 -13.84
CA THR A 91 -1.58 -9.29 -13.50
C THR A 91 -1.57 -10.19 -14.73
N THR A 92 -1.26 -11.47 -14.56
CA THR A 92 -1.44 -12.47 -15.61
C THR A 92 -2.86 -12.42 -16.17
N GLY A 93 -3.87 -12.28 -15.29
CA GLY A 93 -5.27 -12.17 -15.71
C GLY A 93 -5.53 -11.00 -16.66
N LYS A 94 -5.04 -9.79 -16.34
CA LYS A 94 -5.15 -8.62 -17.24
C LYS A 94 -4.49 -8.86 -18.60
N VAL A 95 -3.33 -9.52 -18.62
CA VAL A 95 -2.61 -9.82 -19.87
C VAL A 95 -3.39 -10.78 -20.73
N TYR A 96 -3.78 -11.93 -20.17
CA TYR A 96 -4.52 -12.96 -20.90
C TYR A 96 -5.89 -12.46 -21.35
N TRP A 97 -6.60 -11.74 -20.49
CA TRP A 97 -7.88 -11.13 -20.84
C TRP A 97 -7.77 -10.21 -22.05
N SER A 98 -6.75 -9.34 -22.07
CA SER A 98 -6.49 -8.46 -23.22
C SER A 98 -6.25 -9.24 -24.51
N VAL A 99 -5.42 -10.30 -24.47
CA VAL A 99 -5.11 -11.13 -25.64
C VAL A 99 -6.35 -11.89 -26.11
N LEU A 100 -7.13 -12.47 -25.20
CA LEU A 100 -8.37 -13.18 -25.55
C LEU A 100 -9.42 -12.25 -26.17
N GLN A 101 -9.57 -11.03 -25.65
CA GLN A 101 -10.44 -10.03 -26.25
C GLN A 101 -10.01 -9.65 -27.67
N LYS A 102 -8.70 -9.47 -27.90
CA LYS A 102 -8.13 -9.20 -29.25
C LYS A 102 -8.40 -10.36 -30.19
N GLU A 103 -8.25 -11.61 -29.71
CA GLU A 103 -8.55 -12.81 -30.50
C GLU A 103 -10.04 -12.84 -30.90
N ARG A 104 -10.95 -12.62 -29.95
CA ARG A 104 -12.41 -12.57 -30.23
C ARG A 104 -12.80 -11.48 -31.23
N ARG A 105 -12.11 -10.34 -31.25
CA ARG A 105 -12.34 -9.29 -32.25
C ARG A 105 -11.72 -9.57 -33.63
N GLY A 106 -10.88 -10.62 -33.74
CA GLY A 106 -10.19 -10.94 -34.98
C GLY A 106 -8.91 -10.14 -35.24
N ASP A 107 -8.37 -9.46 -34.23
CA ASP A 107 -7.19 -8.58 -34.35
C ASP A 107 -5.94 -9.35 -34.82
N TYR A 108 -5.92 -10.68 -34.70
CA TYR A 108 -4.83 -11.56 -35.14
C TYR A 108 -5.05 -12.18 -36.53
N GLY A 109 -6.07 -11.75 -37.30
CA GLY A 109 -6.28 -12.16 -38.68
C GLY A 109 -6.48 -13.67 -38.88
N GLY A 110 -6.99 -14.41 -37.90
CA GLY A 110 -7.18 -15.86 -37.93
C GLY A 110 -5.93 -16.70 -37.65
N GLY A 111 -4.83 -16.06 -37.23
CA GLY A 111 -3.61 -16.77 -36.84
C GLY A 111 -3.77 -17.51 -35.51
N THR A 112 -2.93 -18.56 -35.30
CA THR A 112 -2.87 -19.27 -34.02
C THR A 112 -2.26 -18.37 -32.94
N VAL A 113 -2.99 -18.08 -31.87
CA VAL A 113 -2.52 -17.27 -30.75
C VAL A 113 -1.78 -18.15 -29.75
N GLN A 114 -0.55 -17.78 -29.40
CA GLN A 114 0.37 -18.55 -28.54
C GLN A 114 0.97 -17.66 -27.44
N VAL A 115 1.59 -18.26 -26.43
CA VAL A 115 2.30 -17.52 -25.38
C VAL A 115 3.39 -16.65 -26.01
N ILE A 116 4.22 -17.24 -26.87
CA ILE A 116 5.19 -16.53 -27.71
C ILE A 116 4.64 -16.51 -29.15
N PRO A 117 4.44 -15.34 -29.79
CA PRO A 117 4.79 -14.00 -29.32
C PRO A 117 3.64 -13.22 -28.68
N HIS A 118 2.39 -13.72 -28.63
CA HIS A 118 1.22 -12.89 -28.36
C HIS A 118 1.13 -12.41 -26.90
N ILE A 119 1.30 -13.33 -25.94
CA ILE A 119 1.33 -12.99 -24.51
C ILE A 119 2.57 -12.17 -24.17
N THR A 120 3.75 -12.59 -24.67
CA THR A 120 5.00 -11.85 -24.40
C THR A 120 4.98 -10.46 -25.00
N ASN A 121 4.39 -10.25 -26.18
CA ASN A 121 4.22 -8.91 -26.78
C ASN A 121 3.23 -8.04 -25.97
N GLU A 122 2.15 -8.63 -25.47
CA GLU A 122 1.22 -7.90 -24.59
C GLU A 122 1.92 -7.48 -23.29
N ILE A 123 2.73 -8.36 -22.68
CA ILE A 123 3.53 -8.02 -21.49
C ILE A 123 4.51 -6.89 -21.82
N LYS A 124 5.30 -7.01 -22.90
CA LYS A 124 6.25 -5.96 -23.31
C LYS A 124 5.56 -4.62 -23.57
N SER A 125 4.36 -4.63 -24.18
CA SER A 125 3.59 -3.41 -24.40
C SER A 125 3.23 -2.69 -23.10
N ARG A 126 3.14 -3.42 -21.99
CA ARG A 126 2.84 -2.87 -20.66
C ARG A 126 4.04 -2.19 -20.02
N PHE A 127 5.27 -2.63 -20.31
CA PHE A 127 6.49 -1.97 -19.83
C PHE A 127 6.58 -0.51 -20.27
N TYR A 128 5.94 -0.13 -21.39
CA TYR A 128 5.94 1.23 -21.91
C TYR A 128 4.82 2.13 -21.38
N ARG A 129 3.81 1.60 -20.68
CA ARG A 129 2.56 2.34 -20.45
C ARG A 129 2.65 3.48 -19.44
N ASP A 130 3.45 3.33 -18.39
CA ASP A 130 3.63 4.39 -17.38
C ASP A 130 4.68 5.44 -17.77
N LEU A 131 5.16 5.37 -19.00
CA LEU A 131 6.18 6.27 -19.53
C LEU A 131 5.58 7.46 -20.30
N THR A 132 4.30 7.73 -20.11
CA THR A 132 3.57 8.79 -20.84
C THR A 132 3.93 10.22 -20.42
N SER A 133 4.66 10.41 -19.32
CA SER A 133 5.29 11.71 -19.07
C SER A 133 6.58 11.76 -19.87
N GLU A 134 6.74 12.77 -20.74
CA GLU A 134 7.97 13.05 -21.50
C GLU A 134 9.24 13.12 -20.63
N ASP A 135 9.05 13.07 -19.33
CA ASP A 135 10.02 13.29 -18.29
C ASP A 135 10.48 12.02 -17.55
N THR A 136 9.86 10.84 -17.74
CA THR A 136 10.29 9.62 -17.04
C THR A 136 11.62 9.14 -17.57
N THR A 137 12.60 9.08 -16.70
CA THR A 137 13.96 8.66 -17.05
C THR A 137 14.17 7.17 -16.73
N ILE A 138 13.62 6.67 -15.62
CA ILE A 138 13.84 5.30 -15.14
C ILE A 138 12.51 4.64 -14.78
N ALA A 139 12.24 3.48 -15.39
CA ALA A 139 11.12 2.60 -15.07
C ALA A 139 11.62 1.41 -14.23
N MET A 140 11.15 1.30 -12.99
CA MET A 140 11.40 0.18 -12.10
C MET A 140 10.29 -0.86 -12.26
N ILE A 141 10.62 -2.09 -12.65
CA ILE A 141 9.64 -3.14 -12.94
C ILE A 141 9.90 -4.34 -12.04
N VAL A 142 9.00 -4.58 -11.09
CA VAL A 142 9.12 -5.68 -10.13
C VAL A 142 8.25 -6.86 -10.56
N VAL A 143 8.87 -8.02 -10.73
CA VAL A 143 8.15 -9.25 -11.05
C VAL A 143 7.87 -10.04 -9.78
N GLY A 144 6.59 -10.30 -9.51
CA GLY A 144 6.12 -11.13 -8.42
C GLY A 144 6.51 -12.61 -8.61
N GLY A 145 6.32 -13.40 -7.57
CA GLY A 145 6.70 -14.82 -7.56
C GLY A 145 8.19 -15.05 -7.43
N THR A 146 8.60 -16.30 -7.64
CA THR A 146 9.98 -16.77 -7.51
C THR A 146 10.45 -17.27 -8.85
N VAL A 147 11.71 -17.02 -9.22
CA VAL A 147 12.30 -17.60 -10.43
C VAL A 147 12.25 -19.11 -10.31
N GLY A 148 11.70 -19.77 -11.33
CA GLY A 148 11.39 -21.19 -11.35
C GLY A 148 9.89 -21.50 -11.26
N ASP A 149 9.08 -20.57 -10.78
CA ASP A 149 7.63 -20.73 -10.77
C ASP A 149 7.08 -20.69 -12.21
N ILE A 150 6.19 -21.62 -12.54
CA ILE A 150 5.57 -21.72 -13.88
C ILE A 150 4.85 -20.42 -14.24
N GLU A 151 4.19 -19.83 -13.27
CA GLU A 151 3.39 -18.61 -13.43
C GLU A 151 4.23 -17.39 -13.84
N SER A 152 5.51 -17.36 -13.44
CA SER A 152 6.43 -16.25 -13.74
C SER A 152 7.10 -16.37 -15.10
N GLN A 153 7.11 -17.54 -15.72
CA GLN A 153 7.85 -17.81 -16.96
C GLN A 153 7.51 -16.86 -18.12
N PRO A 154 6.23 -16.53 -18.40
CA PRO A 154 5.92 -15.60 -19.51
C PRO A 154 6.48 -14.19 -19.29
N PHE A 155 6.55 -13.74 -18.03
CA PHE A 155 7.14 -12.44 -17.69
C PHE A 155 8.65 -12.46 -17.87
N LEU A 156 9.33 -13.50 -17.42
CA LEU A 156 10.78 -13.65 -17.59
C LEU A 156 11.15 -13.74 -19.08
N GLU A 157 10.40 -14.51 -19.87
CA GLU A 157 10.60 -14.58 -21.32
C GLU A 157 10.38 -13.21 -21.99
N ALA A 158 9.36 -12.45 -21.57
CA ALA A 158 9.14 -11.09 -22.07
C ALA A 158 10.31 -10.15 -21.72
N ILE A 159 10.87 -10.24 -20.51
CA ILE A 159 12.05 -9.48 -20.09
C ILE A 159 13.26 -9.82 -20.97
N ARG A 160 13.52 -11.12 -21.19
CA ARG A 160 14.61 -11.56 -22.05
C ARG A 160 14.51 -10.96 -23.45
N GLN A 161 13.32 -11.03 -24.06
CA GLN A 161 13.07 -10.43 -25.37
C GLN A 161 13.26 -8.92 -25.34
N PHE A 162 12.73 -8.26 -24.32
CA PHE A 162 12.78 -6.81 -24.16
C PHE A 162 14.21 -6.28 -24.01
N GLN A 163 15.04 -6.94 -23.17
CA GLN A 163 16.46 -6.57 -23.04
C GLN A 163 17.21 -6.67 -24.37
N HIS A 164 16.87 -7.68 -25.19
CA HIS A 164 17.45 -7.81 -26.53
C HIS A 164 16.98 -6.69 -27.49
N GLU A 165 15.71 -6.28 -27.38
CA GLU A 165 15.11 -5.25 -28.24
C GLU A 165 15.64 -3.85 -27.93
N VAL A 166 15.79 -3.48 -26.64
CA VAL A 166 16.21 -2.13 -26.23
C VAL A 166 17.71 -2.00 -25.99
N GLY A 167 18.43 -3.13 -25.86
CA GLY A 167 19.85 -3.21 -25.52
C GLY A 167 20.12 -3.20 -24.02
N HIS A 168 21.19 -3.89 -23.61
CA HIS A 168 21.55 -4.04 -22.20
C HIS A 168 21.83 -2.72 -21.48
N ASP A 169 22.39 -1.73 -22.16
CA ASP A 169 22.64 -0.40 -21.59
C ASP A 169 21.34 0.36 -21.22
N ASN A 170 20.20 -0.12 -21.68
CA ASN A 170 18.89 0.49 -21.44
C ASN A 170 17.98 -0.34 -20.53
N ALA A 171 18.30 -1.62 -20.30
CA ALA A 171 17.48 -2.52 -19.51
C ALA A 171 18.34 -3.51 -18.73
N ILE A 172 18.41 -3.34 -17.42
CA ILE A 172 19.19 -4.20 -16.51
C ILE A 172 18.30 -5.06 -15.63
N LEU A 173 18.85 -6.18 -15.15
CA LEU A 173 18.20 -7.08 -14.21
C LEU A 173 18.88 -7.08 -12.84
N CYS A 174 18.15 -6.69 -11.80
CA CYS A 174 18.52 -6.83 -10.40
C CYS A 174 17.84 -8.09 -9.83
N HIS A 175 18.62 -9.06 -9.38
CA HIS A 175 18.11 -10.31 -8.83
C HIS A 175 18.30 -10.37 -7.33
N VAL A 176 17.19 -10.42 -6.59
CA VAL A 176 17.17 -10.51 -5.12
C VAL A 176 17.15 -11.97 -4.70
N THR A 177 18.08 -12.38 -3.86
CA THR A 177 18.24 -13.78 -3.42
C THR A 177 18.40 -13.87 -1.90
N LEU A 178 18.38 -15.09 -1.37
CA LEU A 178 18.59 -15.39 0.04
C LEU A 178 19.94 -16.08 0.27
N ILE A 179 20.68 -15.60 1.26
CA ILE A 179 21.86 -16.27 1.83
C ILE A 179 21.49 -16.77 3.24
N PRO A 180 20.98 -17.99 3.37
CA PRO A 180 20.55 -18.51 4.66
C PRO A 180 21.75 -18.80 5.57
N TYR A 181 21.60 -18.47 6.86
CA TYR A 181 22.48 -18.89 7.92
C TYR A 181 22.03 -20.23 8.51
N ILE A 182 22.92 -21.22 8.48
CA ILE A 182 22.63 -22.55 9.05
C ILE A 182 23.18 -22.60 10.48
N LYS A 183 22.31 -22.41 11.46
CA LYS A 183 22.69 -22.38 12.88
C LYS A 183 23.52 -23.61 13.32
N ALA A 184 23.17 -24.79 12.83
CA ALA A 184 23.86 -26.04 13.18
C ALA A 184 25.34 -26.10 12.73
N SER A 185 25.67 -25.44 11.61
CA SER A 185 27.06 -25.40 11.10
C SER A 185 27.75 -24.06 11.33
N GLY A 186 27.01 -23.03 11.80
CA GLY A 186 27.55 -21.68 12.00
C GLY A 186 27.97 -20.98 10.73
N GLU A 187 27.33 -21.28 9.60
CA GLU A 187 27.78 -20.81 8.29
C GLU A 187 26.66 -20.24 7.42
N LEU A 188 27.01 -19.21 6.64
CA LEU A 188 26.21 -18.71 5.53
C LEU A 188 26.36 -19.61 4.30
N LYS A 189 25.24 -19.89 3.60
CA LYS A 189 25.23 -20.81 2.44
C LYS A 189 24.86 -20.07 1.14
N THR A 190 25.79 -20.07 0.19
CA THR A 190 25.65 -19.41 -1.12
C THR A 190 24.96 -20.30 -2.19
N LYS A 191 24.76 -21.58 -1.92
CA LYS A 191 24.16 -22.53 -2.89
C LYS A 191 22.75 -22.12 -3.35
N PRO A 192 21.82 -21.66 -2.50
CA PRO A 192 20.50 -21.24 -2.96
C PRO A 192 20.56 -20.09 -3.96
N THR A 193 21.40 -19.08 -3.72
CA THR A 193 21.65 -17.98 -4.66
C THR A 193 22.21 -18.47 -5.99
N GLN A 194 23.24 -19.34 -5.96
CA GLN A 194 23.82 -19.92 -7.16
C GLN A 194 22.81 -20.72 -7.98
N ALA A 195 21.93 -21.49 -7.32
CA ALA A 195 20.88 -22.26 -7.98
C ALA A 195 19.87 -21.34 -8.67
N SER A 196 19.40 -20.31 -7.97
CA SER A 196 18.44 -19.34 -8.49
C SER A 196 18.98 -18.57 -9.71
N VAL A 197 20.22 -18.10 -9.65
CA VAL A 197 20.88 -17.43 -10.80
C VAL A 197 21.08 -18.38 -11.95
N LYS A 198 21.45 -19.65 -11.68
CA LYS A 198 21.59 -20.66 -12.74
C LYS A 198 20.28 -20.93 -13.47
N GLU A 199 19.16 -20.86 -12.79
CA GLU A 199 17.84 -21.00 -13.37
C GLU A 199 17.52 -19.84 -14.33
N LEU A 200 17.79 -18.58 -13.94
CA LEU A 200 17.71 -17.43 -14.86
C LEU A 200 18.61 -17.60 -16.07
N GLN A 201 19.85 -18.02 -15.87
CA GLN A 201 20.79 -18.26 -16.97
C GLN A 201 20.29 -19.37 -17.91
N GLY A 202 19.63 -20.40 -17.37
CA GLY A 202 18.97 -21.44 -18.16
C GLY A 202 17.86 -20.93 -19.08
N MET A 203 17.24 -19.81 -18.71
CA MET A 203 16.25 -19.09 -19.53
C MET A 203 16.89 -18.07 -20.49
N GLY A 204 18.23 -17.94 -20.50
CA GLY A 204 18.95 -16.96 -21.31
C GLY A 204 18.96 -15.55 -20.72
N ILE A 205 18.78 -15.42 -19.41
CA ILE A 205 18.81 -14.13 -18.68
C ILE A 205 20.04 -14.11 -17.77
N GLN A 206 20.91 -13.12 -17.95
CA GLN A 206 22.03 -12.86 -17.05
C GLN A 206 21.67 -11.69 -16.13
N PRO A 207 21.66 -11.86 -14.79
CA PRO A 207 21.49 -10.72 -13.89
C PRO A 207 22.71 -9.80 -13.94
N ASP A 208 22.47 -8.49 -13.87
CA ASP A 208 23.50 -7.47 -13.81
C ASP A 208 23.92 -7.21 -12.36
N ILE A 209 22.96 -7.27 -11.44
CA ILE A 209 23.15 -7.02 -10.02
C ILE A 209 22.51 -8.16 -9.22
N ILE A 210 23.21 -8.63 -8.20
CA ILE A 210 22.72 -9.62 -7.24
C ILE A 210 22.62 -8.97 -5.88
N VAL A 211 21.41 -8.88 -5.32
CA VAL A 211 21.15 -8.40 -3.97
C VAL A 211 20.91 -9.60 -3.06
N CYS A 212 21.82 -9.82 -2.13
CA CYS A 212 21.82 -10.95 -1.23
C CYS A 212 21.15 -10.58 0.10
N ARG A 213 19.94 -11.03 0.31
CA ARG A 213 19.25 -10.93 1.59
C ARG A 213 19.91 -11.87 2.60
N SER A 214 20.28 -11.37 3.78
CA SER A 214 20.93 -12.14 4.83
C SER A 214 20.70 -11.53 6.21
N GLU A 215 20.61 -12.39 7.24
CA GLU A 215 20.58 -11.96 8.65
C GLU A 215 21.97 -11.52 9.15
N HIS A 216 23.03 -11.92 8.47
CA HIS A 216 24.42 -11.67 8.87
C HIS A 216 25.22 -11.06 7.73
N GLU A 217 26.22 -10.26 8.07
CA GLU A 217 27.13 -9.66 7.10
C GLU A 217 27.83 -10.72 6.23
N LEU A 218 27.96 -10.41 4.93
CA LEU A 218 28.73 -11.22 3.99
C LEU A 218 30.17 -10.73 3.93
N ASP A 219 31.09 -11.60 4.28
CA ASP A 219 32.49 -11.32 4.06
C ASP A 219 32.88 -11.26 2.57
N GLN A 220 34.00 -10.65 2.26
CA GLN A 220 34.42 -10.48 0.87
C GLN A 220 34.61 -11.83 0.14
N LYS A 221 35.04 -12.89 0.84
CA LYS A 221 35.21 -14.22 0.25
C LYS A 221 33.88 -14.82 -0.23
N LEU A 222 32.80 -14.58 0.52
CA LEU A 222 31.45 -15.00 0.12
C LEU A 222 30.96 -14.20 -1.08
N LYS A 223 31.15 -12.86 -1.10
CA LYS A 223 30.83 -12.00 -2.24
C LYS A 223 31.62 -12.45 -3.49
N ASP A 224 32.92 -12.68 -3.39
CA ASP A 224 33.76 -13.16 -4.49
C ASP A 224 33.31 -14.53 -5.02
N LYS A 225 32.94 -15.43 -4.12
CA LYS A 225 32.39 -16.74 -4.49
C LYS A 225 31.07 -16.62 -5.24
N ILE A 226 30.15 -15.78 -4.78
CA ILE A 226 28.86 -15.53 -5.47
C ILE A 226 29.14 -14.94 -6.85
N ALA A 227 29.98 -13.92 -6.94
CA ALA A 227 30.35 -13.26 -8.20
C ALA A 227 30.89 -14.25 -9.21
N LEU A 228 31.82 -15.12 -8.81
CA LEU A 228 32.42 -16.16 -9.67
C LEU A 228 31.37 -17.14 -10.19
N PHE A 229 30.51 -17.69 -9.30
CA PHE A 229 29.54 -18.72 -9.69
C PHE A 229 28.33 -18.16 -10.45
N CYS A 230 28.01 -16.87 -10.25
CA CYS A 230 26.88 -16.21 -10.89
C CYS A 230 27.29 -15.37 -12.12
N ASN A 231 28.58 -15.34 -12.45
CA ASN A 231 29.13 -14.61 -13.60
C ASN A 231 28.76 -13.12 -13.59
N VAL A 232 29.00 -12.44 -12.45
CA VAL A 232 28.86 -10.99 -12.29
C VAL A 232 30.15 -10.40 -11.72
N PRO A 233 30.42 -9.09 -11.93
CA PRO A 233 31.52 -8.42 -11.23
C PRO A 233 31.38 -8.50 -9.70
N ASN A 234 32.49 -8.55 -8.98
CA ASN A 234 32.45 -8.61 -7.50
C ASN A 234 31.73 -7.41 -6.89
N SER A 235 31.85 -6.23 -7.48
CA SER A 235 31.16 -5.00 -7.07
C SER A 235 29.63 -5.04 -7.29
N HIS A 236 29.11 -6.01 -8.04
CA HIS A 236 27.69 -6.18 -8.32
C HIS A 236 27.00 -7.19 -7.40
N VAL A 237 27.72 -7.75 -6.43
CA VAL A 237 27.17 -8.60 -5.37
C VAL A 237 27.04 -7.75 -4.11
N LEU A 238 25.81 -7.37 -3.81
CA LEU A 238 25.47 -6.46 -2.73
C LEU A 238 24.72 -7.20 -1.63
N GLN A 239 24.98 -6.85 -0.38
CA GLN A 239 24.21 -7.41 0.74
C GLN A 239 22.99 -6.53 1.04
N ASN A 240 21.94 -7.16 1.54
CA ASN A 240 20.75 -6.52 2.07
C ASN A 240 20.45 -7.15 3.44
N LEU A 241 20.90 -6.50 4.49
CA LEU A 241 20.69 -6.95 5.87
C LEU A 241 19.31 -6.53 6.39
N ASP A 242 18.86 -7.19 7.44
CA ASP A 242 17.68 -6.77 8.18
C ASP A 242 17.90 -5.40 8.82
N VAL A 243 16.90 -4.53 8.72
CA VAL A 243 16.89 -3.20 9.34
C VAL A 243 15.83 -3.16 10.42
N GLU A 244 16.03 -2.32 11.43
CA GLU A 244 15.07 -2.16 12.52
C GLU A 244 13.83 -1.42 12.05
N TYR A 245 14.01 -0.33 11.31
CA TYR A 245 12.94 0.45 10.72
C TYR A 245 12.98 0.33 9.20
N LEU A 246 11.82 0.06 8.59
CA LEU A 246 11.71 -0.18 7.14
C LEU A 246 12.34 0.94 6.30
N TYR A 247 12.20 2.19 6.74
CA TYR A 247 12.71 3.37 6.04
C TYR A 247 14.23 3.59 6.15
N GLU A 248 14.92 2.74 6.89
CA GLU A 248 16.39 2.67 6.89
C GLU A 248 16.93 1.97 5.64
N ALA A 249 16.12 1.13 4.99
CA ALA A 249 16.55 0.32 3.87
C ALA A 249 17.22 1.12 2.73
N PRO A 250 16.72 2.28 2.28
CA PRO A 250 17.42 3.08 1.29
C PRO A 250 18.81 3.53 1.74
N LEU A 251 18.97 3.91 3.01
CA LEU A 251 20.27 4.34 3.55
C LEU A 251 21.28 3.18 3.62
N ALA A 252 20.84 1.99 4.03
CA ALA A 252 21.66 0.78 4.03
C ALA A 252 22.06 0.38 2.60
N MET A 253 21.14 0.45 1.64
CA MET A 253 21.40 0.16 0.23
C MET A 253 22.36 1.20 -0.42
N GLU A 254 22.29 2.45 0.01
CA GLU A 254 23.24 3.48 -0.43
C GLU A 254 24.66 3.17 0.03
N GLN A 255 24.83 2.72 1.27
CA GLN A 255 26.14 2.29 1.80
C GLN A 255 26.71 1.11 1.01
N GLU A 256 25.87 0.21 0.52
CA GLU A 256 26.26 -0.89 -0.37
C GLU A 256 26.47 -0.45 -1.84
N ASN A 257 26.30 0.83 -2.16
CA ASN A 257 26.43 1.40 -3.52
C ASN A 257 25.42 0.89 -4.54
N LEU A 258 24.22 0.45 -4.13
CA LEU A 258 23.21 -0.13 -5.06
C LEU A 258 22.87 0.83 -6.21
N ALA A 259 22.60 2.10 -5.92
CA ALA A 259 22.26 3.08 -6.95
C ALA A 259 23.45 3.40 -7.86
N LYS A 260 24.67 3.44 -7.33
CA LYS A 260 25.90 3.65 -8.11
C LYS A 260 26.09 2.52 -9.12
N VAL A 261 26.00 1.26 -8.68
CA VAL A 261 26.11 0.09 -9.57
C VAL A 261 25.01 0.10 -10.62
N ALA A 262 23.77 0.44 -10.25
CA ALA A 262 22.67 0.54 -11.22
C ALA A 262 22.92 1.64 -12.27
N CYS A 263 23.41 2.82 -11.86
CA CYS A 263 23.78 3.88 -12.79
C CYS A 263 24.92 3.46 -13.73
N GLU A 264 25.95 2.79 -13.22
CA GLU A 264 27.05 2.25 -14.03
C GLU A 264 26.54 1.27 -15.10
N CYS A 265 25.68 0.31 -14.72
CA CYS A 265 25.08 -0.66 -15.65
C CYS A 265 24.20 0.01 -16.72
N LEU A 266 23.51 1.11 -16.37
CA LEU A 266 22.63 1.84 -17.26
C LEU A 266 23.32 2.95 -18.08
N ASN A 267 24.63 3.11 -17.94
CA ASN A 267 25.38 4.22 -18.53
C ASN A 267 24.77 5.60 -18.18
N LEU A 268 24.47 5.81 -16.89
CA LEU A 268 23.93 7.04 -16.34
C LEU A 268 24.96 7.72 -15.45
N ASP A 269 24.92 9.04 -15.38
CA ASP A 269 25.65 9.79 -14.37
C ASP A 269 25.14 9.40 -12.97
N CYS A 270 26.04 9.41 -11.97
CA CYS A 270 25.67 9.11 -10.60
C CYS A 270 26.06 10.27 -9.67
N PRO A 271 25.30 11.38 -9.69
CA PRO A 271 25.55 12.48 -8.76
C PRO A 271 25.27 12.05 -7.32
N GLU A 272 25.81 12.80 -6.36
CA GLU A 272 25.54 12.56 -4.93
C GLU A 272 24.04 12.69 -4.65
N PRO A 273 23.46 11.78 -3.84
CA PRO A 273 22.02 11.83 -3.55
C PRO A 273 21.69 12.89 -2.50
N ASP A 274 20.62 13.61 -2.72
CA ASP A 274 20.00 14.43 -1.68
C ASP A 274 19.08 13.55 -0.79
N LEU A 275 19.60 13.15 0.35
CA LEU A 275 18.93 12.32 1.35
C LEU A 275 18.82 13.03 2.72
N ALA A 276 19.00 14.35 2.79
CA ALA A 276 19.01 15.07 4.06
C ALA A 276 17.69 14.88 4.84
N ASP A 277 16.56 15.14 4.18
CA ASP A 277 15.24 14.99 4.80
C ASP A 277 14.92 13.54 5.17
N TRP A 278 15.34 12.58 4.32
CA TRP A 278 15.13 11.16 4.59
C TRP A 278 15.96 10.68 5.80
N LYS A 279 17.19 11.13 5.93
CA LYS A 279 18.05 10.85 7.10
C LYS A 279 17.45 11.43 8.37
N GLN A 280 16.98 12.68 8.33
CA GLN A 280 16.34 13.30 9.48
C GLN A 280 15.10 12.53 9.93
N MET A 281 14.24 12.16 8.98
CA MET A 281 13.03 11.36 9.26
C MET A 281 13.37 10.00 9.91
N VAL A 282 14.44 9.34 9.45
CA VAL A 282 14.90 8.07 10.05
C VAL A 282 15.45 8.31 11.46
N GLU A 283 16.19 9.39 11.69
CA GLU A 283 16.64 9.73 13.05
C GLU A 283 15.49 10.03 14.01
N ASP A 284 14.45 10.73 13.53
CA ASP A 284 13.24 10.99 14.34
C ASP A 284 12.51 9.69 14.70
N LEU A 285 12.49 8.71 13.79
CA LEU A 285 11.95 7.37 14.07
C LEU A 285 12.77 6.58 15.11
N ARG A 286 14.09 6.74 15.11
CA ARG A 286 14.98 6.04 16.04
C ARG A 286 14.97 6.60 17.44
N HIS A 287 14.65 7.88 17.59
CA HIS A 287 14.76 8.61 18.84
C HIS A 287 13.44 9.27 19.28
N PRO A 288 12.38 8.47 19.49
CA PRO A 288 11.11 8.99 19.97
C PRO A 288 11.21 9.43 21.44
N ASP A 289 10.58 10.55 21.80
CA ASP A 289 10.49 11.05 23.16
C ASP A 289 9.25 10.56 23.91
N LYS A 290 8.24 10.13 23.16
CA LYS A 290 6.91 9.76 23.64
C LYS A 290 6.49 8.41 23.12
N GLU A 291 5.51 7.83 23.78
CA GLU A 291 4.83 6.61 23.35
C GLU A 291 3.32 6.79 23.52
N VAL A 292 2.56 6.42 22.52
CA VAL A 292 1.10 6.44 22.54
C VAL A 292 0.55 5.05 22.21
N LYS A 293 -0.50 4.64 22.95
CA LYS A 293 -1.18 3.37 22.73
C LYS A 293 -2.48 3.57 21.96
N ILE A 294 -2.53 3.01 20.76
CA ILE A 294 -3.68 3.09 19.86
C ILE A 294 -4.32 1.71 19.71
N ALA A 295 -5.62 1.61 19.95
CA ALA A 295 -6.37 0.41 19.62
C ALA A 295 -6.81 0.45 18.15
N LEU A 296 -6.38 -0.54 17.35
CA LEU A 296 -6.89 -0.78 16.02
C LEU A 296 -7.96 -1.87 16.12
N VAL A 297 -9.23 -1.46 15.95
CA VAL A 297 -10.39 -2.35 16.07
C VAL A 297 -10.85 -2.75 14.68
N GLY A 298 -10.60 -4.00 14.30
CA GLY A 298 -10.80 -4.45 12.92
C GLY A 298 -11.28 -5.90 12.81
N LYS A 299 -11.67 -6.28 11.59
CA LYS A 299 -12.13 -7.62 11.21
C LYS A 299 -11.01 -8.56 10.78
N TYR A 300 -9.87 -8.01 10.34
CA TYR A 300 -8.78 -8.75 9.68
C TYR A 300 -7.51 -8.77 10.53
N THR A 301 -7.67 -8.77 11.85
CA THR A 301 -6.55 -8.70 12.82
C THR A 301 -5.64 -9.93 12.81
N ALA A 302 -6.11 -11.06 12.25
CA ALA A 302 -5.31 -12.28 12.10
C ALA A 302 -4.14 -12.13 11.10
N LEU A 303 -4.23 -11.21 10.13
CA LEU A 303 -3.15 -10.87 9.21
C LEU A 303 -2.90 -9.35 9.23
N HIS A 304 -1.80 -8.94 9.81
CA HIS A 304 -1.45 -7.51 9.98
C HIS A 304 -1.32 -6.79 8.64
N ASP A 305 -0.88 -7.48 7.58
CA ASP A 305 -0.77 -6.92 6.23
C ASP A 305 -2.12 -6.47 5.63
N ALA A 306 -3.25 -6.94 6.18
CA ALA A 306 -4.57 -6.46 5.77
C ALA A 306 -4.83 -4.98 6.12
N TYR A 307 -4.07 -4.42 7.06
CA TYR A 307 -4.15 -3.02 7.49
C TYR A 307 -2.81 -2.29 7.40
N ILE A 308 -1.92 -2.72 6.51
CA ILE A 308 -0.54 -2.21 6.46
C ILE A 308 -0.49 -0.69 6.22
N SER A 309 -1.34 -0.12 5.35
CA SER A 309 -1.37 1.33 5.12
C SER A 309 -1.88 2.09 6.34
N VAL A 310 -2.81 1.53 7.12
CA VAL A 310 -3.28 2.13 8.38
C VAL A 310 -2.15 2.15 9.40
N VAL A 311 -1.45 1.03 9.57
CA VAL A 311 -0.29 0.92 10.49
C VAL A 311 0.81 1.89 10.10
N GLU A 312 1.17 1.94 8.81
CA GLU A 312 2.19 2.88 8.34
C GLU A 312 1.75 4.34 8.50
N ALA A 313 0.48 4.67 8.20
CA ALA A 313 -0.03 6.03 8.37
C ALA A 313 -0.04 6.48 9.84
N LEU A 314 -0.34 5.57 10.79
CA LEU A 314 -0.21 5.83 12.24
C LEU A 314 1.24 6.13 12.62
N LYS A 315 2.20 5.32 12.16
CA LYS A 315 3.63 5.55 12.38
C LYS A 315 4.09 6.88 11.77
N HIS A 316 3.66 7.17 10.52
CA HIS A 316 3.96 8.44 9.88
C HIS A 316 3.46 9.64 10.71
N GLY A 317 2.23 9.55 11.23
CA GLY A 317 1.67 10.58 12.11
C GLY A 317 2.45 10.77 13.41
N GLY A 318 3.16 9.73 13.87
CA GLY A 318 4.02 9.79 15.05
C GLY A 318 5.37 10.47 14.81
N ILE A 319 5.89 10.47 13.57
CA ILE A 319 7.23 11.01 13.25
C ILE A 319 7.36 12.49 13.67
N PRO A 320 6.52 13.43 13.20
CA PRO A 320 6.64 14.84 13.57
C PRO A 320 6.35 15.11 15.06
N GLU A 321 5.71 14.18 15.75
CA GLU A 321 5.40 14.24 17.18
C GLU A 321 6.48 13.61 18.06
N HIS A 322 7.56 13.06 17.47
CA HIS A 322 8.58 12.24 18.15
C HIS A 322 7.96 11.16 19.03
N THR A 323 6.94 10.47 18.48
CA THR A 323 6.08 9.55 19.22
C THR A 323 6.13 8.15 18.60
N THR A 324 6.49 7.15 19.40
CA THR A 324 6.26 5.74 19.06
C THR A 324 4.78 5.42 19.20
N VAL A 325 4.22 4.78 18.19
CA VAL A 325 2.84 4.31 18.21
C VAL A 325 2.82 2.81 18.51
N ASP A 326 2.40 2.46 19.73
CA ASP A 326 2.14 1.08 20.15
C ASP A 326 0.71 0.70 19.76
N ILE A 327 0.57 -0.29 18.86
CA ILE A 327 -0.74 -0.68 18.30
C ILE A 327 -1.26 -1.92 19.01
N LYS A 328 -2.36 -1.74 19.77
CA LYS A 328 -3.14 -2.85 20.29
C LYS A 328 -4.14 -3.32 19.25
N TRP A 329 -3.93 -4.52 18.75
CA TRP A 329 -4.86 -5.19 17.83
C TRP A 329 -6.07 -5.69 18.61
N VAL A 330 -7.27 -5.32 18.17
CA VAL A 330 -8.54 -5.72 18.79
C VAL A 330 -9.41 -6.35 17.72
N ASP A 331 -9.74 -7.63 17.89
CA ASP A 331 -10.72 -8.30 17.04
C ASP A 331 -12.12 -7.78 17.38
N SER A 332 -12.77 -7.21 16.39
CA SER A 332 -14.09 -6.62 16.57
C SER A 332 -15.18 -7.67 16.86
N GLU A 333 -14.97 -8.94 16.57
CA GLU A 333 -15.92 -10.01 16.89
C GLU A 333 -15.94 -10.33 18.40
N GLU A 334 -14.84 -10.07 19.10
CA GLU A 334 -14.71 -10.33 20.53
C GLU A 334 -15.09 -9.12 21.39
N LEU A 335 -15.28 -7.95 20.76
CA LEU A 335 -15.57 -6.69 21.46
C LEU A 335 -17.08 -6.44 21.57
N ASN A 336 -17.51 -5.99 22.76
CA ASN A 336 -18.88 -5.58 23.05
C ASN A 336 -18.92 -4.52 24.16
N ASP A 337 -20.12 -3.97 24.47
CA ASP A 337 -20.30 -2.95 25.51
C ASP A 337 -19.83 -3.40 26.90
N ASP A 338 -19.98 -4.66 27.24
CA ASP A 338 -19.65 -5.19 28.58
C ASP A 338 -18.15 -5.27 28.83
N ASN A 339 -17.35 -5.56 27.78
CA ASN A 339 -15.90 -5.72 27.91
C ASN A 339 -15.08 -4.52 27.42
N ALA A 340 -15.69 -3.53 26.76
CA ALA A 340 -15.01 -2.39 26.17
C ALA A 340 -14.13 -1.63 27.17
N ALA A 341 -14.61 -1.41 28.39
CA ALA A 341 -13.85 -0.71 29.43
C ALA A 341 -12.56 -1.44 29.84
N GLU A 342 -12.57 -2.79 29.84
CA GLU A 342 -11.38 -3.58 30.12
C GLU A 342 -10.44 -3.62 28.91
N VAL A 343 -11.00 -3.83 27.73
CA VAL A 343 -10.23 -3.89 26.47
C VAL A 343 -9.50 -2.58 26.20
N PHE A 344 -10.15 -1.42 26.44
CA PHE A 344 -9.56 -0.11 26.16
C PHE A 344 -8.83 0.54 27.35
N LYS A 345 -8.62 -0.21 28.43
CA LYS A 345 -7.85 0.30 29.57
C LYS A 345 -6.44 0.73 29.16
N GLY A 346 -6.11 2.01 29.40
CA GLY A 346 -4.80 2.58 29.06
C GLY A 346 -4.60 2.90 27.56
N ILE A 347 -5.65 2.80 26.75
CA ILE A 347 -5.64 3.22 25.35
C ILE A 347 -5.86 4.73 25.26
N GLN A 348 -5.11 5.39 24.40
CA GLN A 348 -5.12 6.84 24.22
C GLN A 348 -5.77 7.28 22.90
N GLY A 349 -6.06 6.33 22.00
CA GLY A 349 -6.82 6.57 20.77
C GLY A 349 -7.38 5.27 20.22
N ILE A 350 -8.51 5.36 19.54
CA ILE A 350 -9.17 4.23 18.89
C ILE A 350 -9.30 4.52 17.39
N ILE A 351 -8.81 3.61 16.56
CA ILE A 351 -9.00 3.66 15.11
C ILE A 351 -9.83 2.47 14.65
N VAL A 352 -10.86 2.75 13.85
CA VAL A 352 -11.69 1.74 13.20
C VAL A 352 -11.49 1.83 11.69
N PRO A 353 -10.76 0.88 11.07
CA PRO A 353 -10.47 0.89 9.64
C PRO A 353 -11.64 0.43 8.79
N GLY A 354 -11.44 0.46 7.46
CA GLY A 354 -12.35 -0.10 6.48
C GLY A 354 -12.53 -1.61 6.57
N GLY A 355 -13.61 -2.11 5.98
CA GLY A 355 -13.92 -3.53 5.89
C GLY A 355 -15.24 -3.77 5.15
N PHE A 356 -15.51 -5.02 4.78
CA PHE A 356 -16.74 -5.43 4.11
C PHE A 356 -17.48 -6.52 4.89
N GLY A 357 -18.80 -6.59 4.71
CA GLY A 357 -19.67 -7.58 5.36
C GLY A 357 -20.00 -7.25 6.82
N ASP A 358 -20.87 -8.08 7.41
CA ASP A 358 -21.53 -7.86 8.70
C ASP A 358 -20.71 -8.34 9.92
N ARG A 359 -19.73 -9.20 9.71
CA ARG A 359 -18.90 -9.78 10.76
C ARG A 359 -18.22 -8.70 11.62
N GLY A 360 -18.36 -8.75 12.93
CA GLY A 360 -17.70 -7.87 13.90
C GLY A 360 -18.16 -6.40 13.91
N VAL A 361 -19.24 -6.05 13.21
CA VAL A 361 -19.73 -4.66 13.11
C VAL A 361 -20.23 -4.13 14.46
N GLU A 362 -20.92 -4.94 15.26
CA GLU A 362 -21.41 -4.53 16.57
C GLU A 362 -20.25 -4.19 17.54
N GLY A 363 -19.13 -4.91 17.46
CA GLY A 363 -17.93 -4.58 18.22
C GLY A 363 -17.29 -3.26 17.76
N MET A 364 -17.32 -2.96 16.45
CA MET A 364 -16.86 -1.66 15.95
C MET A 364 -17.77 -0.51 16.43
N ILE A 365 -19.10 -0.75 16.50
CA ILE A 365 -20.07 0.21 17.06
C ILE A 365 -19.78 0.43 18.54
N ALA A 366 -19.52 -0.64 19.32
CA ALA A 366 -19.15 -0.54 20.74
C ALA A 366 -17.83 0.25 20.92
N ALA A 367 -16.85 0.11 20.01
CA ALA A 367 -15.63 0.89 20.04
C ALA A 367 -15.89 2.40 19.83
N ALA A 368 -16.72 2.75 18.84
CA ALA A 368 -17.10 4.14 18.57
C ALA A 368 -17.87 4.75 19.75
N LYS A 369 -18.80 3.99 20.36
CA LYS A 369 -19.53 4.39 21.57
C LYS A 369 -18.59 4.66 22.74
N TYR A 370 -17.69 3.71 23.02
CA TYR A 370 -16.72 3.87 24.10
C TYR A 370 -15.86 5.12 23.91
N ALA A 371 -15.35 5.34 22.70
CA ALA A 371 -14.56 6.51 22.36
C ALA A 371 -15.33 7.81 22.61
N ARG A 372 -16.57 7.91 22.13
CA ARG A 372 -17.44 9.09 22.28
C ARG A 372 -17.77 9.38 23.75
N GLU A 373 -18.17 8.37 24.51
CA GLU A 373 -18.61 8.54 25.91
C GLU A 373 -17.44 8.82 26.87
N ASN A 374 -16.23 8.37 26.57
CA ASN A 374 -15.06 8.52 27.42
C ASN A 374 -14.05 9.57 26.92
N ASN A 375 -14.39 10.36 25.90
CA ASN A 375 -13.52 11.39 25.32
C ASN A 375 -12.16 10.84 24.86
N ILE A 376 -12.14 9.60 24.36
CA ILE A 376 -10.94 8.98 23.77
C ILE A 376 -10.89 9.37 22.29
N PRO A 377 -9.80 9.92 21.77
CA PRO A 377 -9.63 10.22 20.36
C PRO A 377 -10.05 9.06 19.46
N TYR A 378 -10.91 9.36 18.48
CA TYR A 378 -11.46 8.40 17.52
C TYR A 378 -11.15 8.82 16.10
N LEU A 379 -10.67 7.86 15.29
CA LEU A 379 -10.52 8.02 13.84
C LEU A 379 -11.23 6.86 13.15
N GLY A 380 -12.30 7.16 12.39
CA GLY A 380 -13.05 6.17 11.62
C GLY A 380 -12.74 6.29 10.13
N LEU A 381 -12.39 5.16 9.47
CA LEU A 381 -12.06 5.12 8.05
C LEU A 381 -13.07 4.24 7.32
N CYS A 382 -13.72 4.73 6.28
CA CYS A 382 -14.68 4.01 5.44
C CYS A 382 -15.80 3.36 6.29
N LEU A 383 -15.75 2.04 6.53
CA LEU A 383 -16.68 1.37 7.46
C LEU A 383 -16.64 2.00 8.86
N GLY A 384 -15.47 2.46 9.31
CA GLY A 384 -15.32 3.15 10.59
C GLY A 384 -16.13 4.43 10.70
N MET A 385 -16.34 5.18 9.62
CA MET A 385 -17.29 6.29 9.58
C MET A 385 -18.73 5.81 9.64
N GLN A 386 -19.06 4.76 8.89
CA GLN A 386 -20.41 4.22 8.86
C GLN A 386 -20.85 3.71 10.24
N VAL A 387 -20.00 2.95 10.93
CA VAL A 387 -20.32 2.47 12.30
C VAL A 387 -20.42 3.60 13.32
N ALA A 388 -19.63 4.67 13.17
CA ALA A 388 -19.75 5.86 14.02
C ALA A 388 -21.10 6.57 13.85
N ILE A 389 -21.61 6.65 12.61
CA ILE A 389 -22.93 7.20 12.30
C ILE A 389 -24.05 6.31 12.84
N ILE A 390 -23.93 4.99 12.68
CA ILE A 390 -24.89 4.01 13.22
C ILE A 390 -24.94 4.13 14.75
N GLU A 391 -23.78 4.17 15.39
CA GLU A 391 -23.67 4.37 16.84
C GLU A 391 -24.39 5.63 17.29
N TYR A 392 -24.07 6.75 16.64
CA TYR A 392 -24.65 8.05 16.98
C TYR A 392 -26.17 8.09 16.77
N ALA A 393 -26.64 7.51 15.67
CA ALA A 393 -28.05 7.39 15.38
C ALA A 393 -28.79 6.56 16.43
N ARG A 394 -28.21 5.44 16.89
CA ARG A 394 -28.81 4.57 17.91
C ARG A 394 -28.87 5.21 19.29
N HIS A 395 -27.75 5.80 19.73
CA HIS A 395 -27.58 6.19 21.15
C HIS A 395 -27.78 7.69 21.39
N VAL A 396 -27.62 8.54 20.40
CA VAL A 396 -27.81 9.99 20.53
C VAL A 396 -29.10 10.46 19.87
N CYS A 397 -29.38 10.02 18.64
CA CYS A 397 -30.64 10.35 17.95
C CYS A 397 -31.82 9.42 18.32
N MET A 398 -31.57 8.37 19.11
CA MET A 398 -32.56 7.41 19.62
C MET A 398 -33.26 6.57 18.52
N PHE A 399 -32.61 6.37 17.37
CA PHE A 399 -33.06 5.44 16.34
C PHE A 399 -32.50 4.03 16.63
N HIS A 400 -33.11 3.31 17.56
CA HIS A 400 -32.54 2.11 18.19
C HIS A 400 -32.18 0.96 17.24
N ASP A 401 -32.82 0.87 16.09
CA ASP A 401 -32.54 -0.12 15.05
C ASP A 401 -31.75 0.47 13.85
N ALA A 402 -31.19 1.68 13.99
CA ALA A 402 -30.40 2.30 12.92
C ALA A 402 -29.26 1.37 12.46
N HIS A 403 -29.14 1.19 11.15
CA HIS A 403 -28.13 0.33 10.55
C HIS A 403 -27.80 0.75 9.12
N SER A 404 -26.84 0.03 8.50
CA SER A 404 -26.62 0.02 7.05
C SER A 404 -27.51 -1.04 6.40
N ILE A 405 -28.14 -0.71 5.26
CA ILE A 405 -28.90 -1.71 4.49
C ILE A 405 -28.04 -2.80 3.87
N GLU A 406 -26.72 -2.60 3.79
CA GLU A 406 -25.76 -3.64 3.44
C GLU A 406 -25.74 -4.76 4.49
N LEU A 407 -25.81 -4.37 5.75
CA LEU A 407 -25.56 -5.22 6.90
C LEU A 407 -26.85 -5.76 7.52
N ASP A 408 -27.90 -4.94 7.54
CA ASP A 408 -29.26 -5.31 7.91
C ASP A 408 -30.29 -4.74 6.91
N PRO A 409 -30.70 -5.52 5.93
CA PRO A 409 -31.71 -5.08 4.94
C PRO A 409 -33.10 -4.79 5.53
N ASN A 410 -33.37 -5.21 6.77
CA ASN A 410 -34.66 -5.05 7.43
C ASN A 410 -34.72 -3.85 8.40
N THR A 411 -33.65 -3.11 8.55
CA THR A 411 -33.63 -1.92 9.42
C THR A 411 -34.72 -0.93 9.00
N THR A 412 -35.44 -0.37 9.97
CA THR A 412 -36.42 0.70 9.72
C THR A 412 -35.76 2.08 9.65
N HIS A 413 -34.48 2.19 10.08
CA HIS A 413 -33.70 3.41 10.04
C HIS A 413 -32.38 3.19 9.27
N PRO A 414 -32.43 3.09 7.92
CA PRO A 414 -31.25 2.87 7.07
C PRO A 414 -30.41 4.15 6.97
N VAL A 415 -29.61 4.44 8.00
CA VAL A 415 -28.76 5.64 8.04
C VAL A 415 -27.60 5.58 7.06
N ILE A 416 -27.23 4.36 6.61
CA ILE A 416 -26.27 4.08 5.54
C ILE A 416 -27.01 3.29 4.45
N ALA A 417 -26.96 3.78 3.20
CA ALA A 417 -27.70 3.23 2.08
C ALA A 417 -26.96 3.37 0.74
N LEU A 418 -27.45 2.69 -0.29
CA LEU A 418 -27.00 2.93 -1.67
C LEU A 418 -27.53 4.29 -2.15
N MET A 419 -26.71 4.99 -2.93
CA MET A 419 -27.20 6.15 -3.66
C MET A 419 -28.15 5.71 -4.79
N PRO A 420 -29.18 6.53 -5.14
CA PRO A 420 -30.16 6.16 -6.15
C PRO A 420 -29.60 5.79 -7.52
N ASP A 421 -28.46 6.36 -7.90
CA ASP A 421 -27.74 6.11 -9.15
C ASP A 421 -26.89 4.82 -9.14
N GLN A 422 -26.78 4.13 -8.01
CA GLN A 422 -26.05 2.86 -7.87
C GLN A 422 -26.99 1.63 -7.83
N ASN A 423 -28.30 1.83 -7.93
CA ASN A 423 -29.27 0.74 -7.93
C ASN A 423 -29.25 -0.02 -9.27
N GLY A 424 -29.16 -1.36 -9.21
CA GLY A 424 -29.27 -2.25 -10.39
C GLY A 424 -27.94 -2.71 -11.00
N ILE A 425 -26.80 -2.53 -10.30
CA ILE A 425 -25.50 -3.03 -10.73
C ILE A 425 -25.31 -4.45 -10.16
N GLU A 426 -25.24 -5.47 -11.03
CA GLU A 426 -25.14 -6.89 -10.63
C GLU A 426 -23.70 -7.35 -10.40
N ASP A 427 -22.70 -6.75 -11.06
CA ASP A 427 -21.30 -7.13 -10.93
C ASP A 427 -20.68 -6.61 -9.62
N ILE A 428 -19.98 -7.49 -8.88
CA ILE A 428 -19.32 -7.13 -7.61
C ILE A 428 -17.99 -6.42 -7.87
N GLY A 429 -17.24 -6.83 -8.89
CA GLY A 429 -15.94 -6.24 -9.23
C GLY A 429 -16.05 -4.96 -10.06
N GLY A 430 -15.31 -3.91 -9.68
CA GLY A 430 -15.24 -2.65 -10.45
C GLY A 430 -16.49 -1.76 -10.38
N THR A 431 -17.42 -2.02 -9.45
CA THR A 431 -18.68 -1.26 -9.30
C THR A 431 -18.71 -0.36 -8.06
N LEU A 432 -17.61 -0.31 -7.34
CA LEU A 432 -17.43 0.56 -6.19
C LEU A 432 -17.13 2.00 -6.63
N ARG A 433 -17.30 2.95 -5.71
CA ARG A 433 -16.69 4.26 -5.84
C ARG A 433 -15.19 4.09 -5.54
N LEU A 434 -14.38 4.14 -6.60
CA LEU A 434 -12.96 3.80 -6.57
C LEU A 434 -12.10 4.99 -7.00
N GLY A 435 -10.98 5.21 -6.29
CA GLY A 435 -10.01 6.25 -6.62
C GLY A 435 -10.26 7.57 -5.92
N SER A 436 -9.60 8.62 -6.40
CA SER A 436 -9.64 9.95 -5.80
C SER A 436 -10.92 10.71 -6.15
N TYR A 437 -11.59 11.23 -5.12
CA TYR A 437 -12.76 12.10 -5.27
C TYR A 437 -12.57 13.39 -4.47
N PRO A 438 -13.07 14.51 -5.00
CA PRO A 438 -12.97 15.79 -4.32
C PRO A 438 -13.93 15.87 -3.13
N CYS A 439 -13.48 16.53 -2.06
CA CYS A 439 -14.28 16.85 -0.90
C CYS A 439 -14.06 18.31 -0.49
N VAL A 440 -15.14 18.99 -0.10
CA VAL A 440 -15.13 20.38 0.39
C VAL A 440 -15.32 20.34 1.89
N LEU A 441 -14.36 20.90 2.64
CA LEU A 441 -14.37 20.93 4.10
C LEU A 441 -15.03 22.21 4.63
N ASP A 442 -15.78 22.07 5.72
CA ASP A 442 -16.27 23.20 6.50
C ASP A 442 -15.12 23.91 7.20
N LYS A 443 -14.93 25.20 6.93
CA LYS A 443 -13.85 26.03 7.49
C LYS A 443 -13.80 26.12 9.01
N THR A 444 -14.89 25.80 9.67
CA THR A 444 -14.98 25.82 11.14
C THR A 444 -14.74 24.44 11.76
N SER A 445 -14.39 23.43 10.96
CA SER A 445 -14.14 22.06 11.41
C SER A 445 -12.70 21.83 11.89
N LYS A 446 -12.53 20.84 12.77
CA LYS A 446 -11.20 20.32 13.13
C LYS A 446 -10.49 19.70 11.91
N ALA A 447 -11.26 19.03 11.05
CA ALA A 447 -10.74 18.50 9.80
C ALA A 447 -10.09 19.60 8.95
N TYR A 448 -10.78 20.73 8.72
CA TYR A 448 -10.20 21.88 8.01
C TYR A 448 -8.92 22.39 8.67
N GLN A 449 -8.88 22.46 10.01
CA GLN A 449 -7.71 22.96 10.73
C GLN A 449 -6.46 22.13 10.45
N VAL A 450 -6.58 20.80 10.38
CA VAL A 450 -5.42 19.93 10.13
C VAL A 450 -5.05 19.83 8.66
N TYR A 451 -6.02 19.89 7.74
CA TYR A 451 -5.73 19.93 6.30
C TYR A 451 -5.18 21.27 5.81
N GLY A 452 -5.59 22.37 6.46
CA GLY A 452 -5.18 23.73 6.08
C GLY A 452 -5.77 24.21 4.74
N THR A 453 -6.68 23.49 4.13
CA THR A 453 -7.32 23.82 2.85
C THR A 453 -8.78 23.37 2.83
N GLU A 454 -9.62 24.12 2.10
CA GLU A 454 -11.04 23.83 1.94
C GLU A 454 -11.30 22.66 0.96
N ASN A 455 -10.51 22.62 -0.12
CA ASN A 455 -10.67 21.62 -1.15
C ASN A 455 -9.60 20.54 -1.01
N ILE A 456 -10.04 19.32 -0.76
CA ILE A 456 -9.20 18.13 -0.65
C ILE A 456 -9.65 17.08 -1.65
N SER A 457 -8.82 16.08 -1.85
CA SER A 457 -9.14 14.91 -2.67
C SER A 457 -8.59 13.68 -1.99
N GLU A 458 -9.44 12.68 -1.74
CA GLU A 458 -9.08 11.45 -1.04
C GLU A 458 -9.49 10.23 -1.85
N ARG A 459 -8.79 9.09 -1.60
CA ARG A 459 -9.08 7.80 -2.26
C ARG A 459 -10.24 7.11 -1.58
N HIS A 460 -11.12 6.53 -2.37
CA HIS A 460 -12.32 5.80 -1.94
C HIS A 460 -12.31 4.36 -2.43
N ARG A 461 -12.96 3.50 -1.65
CA ARG A 461 -13.23 2.10 -1.98
C ARG A 461 -14.48 1.63 -1.25
N HIS A 462 -15.65 2.07 -1.67
CA HIS A 462 -16.92 1.72 -1.02
C HIS A 462 -18.09 1.85 -2.00
N ARG A 463 -19.26 1.35 -1.59
CA ARG A 463 -20.52 1.39 -2.34
C ARG A 463 -21.60 2.14 -1.59
N TYR A 464 -21.65 2.00 -0.27
CA TYR A 464 -22.69 2.57 0.57
C TYR A 464 -22.27 3.94 1.11
N GLU A 465 -23.24 4.82 1.27
CA GLU A 465 -23.07 6.23 1.64
C GLU A 465 -24.00 6.61 2.78
N VAL A 466 -23.79 7.76 3.40
CA VAL A 466 -24.72 8.34 4.38
C VAL A 466 -26.05 8.65 3.69
N ASN A 467 -27.13 8.14 4.24
CA ASN A 467 -28.48 8.43 3.74
C ASN A 467 -28.88 9.88 4.06
N ASN A 468 -29.15 10.66 3.02
CA ASN A 468 -29.45 12.08 3.13
C ASN A 468 -30.70 12.39 3.95
N ASP A 469 -31.63 11.46 4.10
CA ASP A 469 -32.87 11.63 4.89
C ASP A 469 -32.57 11.80 6.38
N TYR A 470 -31.41 11.32 6.85
CA TYR A 470 -31.00 11.39 8.27
C TYR A 470 -30.06 12.55 8.59
N ARG A 471 -29.60 13.34 7.60
CA ARG A 471 -28.63 14.44 7.80
C ARG A 471 -29.13 15.45 8.84
N THR A 472 -30.40 15.87 8.73
CA THR A 472 -31.02 16.83 9.65
C THR A 472 -31.03 16.30 11.07
N ALA A 473 -31.46 15.06 11.28
CA ALA A 473 -31.48 14.44 12.61
C ALA A 473 -30.07 14.35 13.22
N LEU A 474 -29.07 13.94 12.46
CA LEU A 474 -27.67 13.86 12.93
C LEU A 474 -27.14 15.23 13.35
N THR A 475 -27.40 16.28 12.55
CA THR A 475 -26.89 17.64 12.81
C THR A 475 -27.61 18.34 13.95
N GLU A 476 -28.94 18.17 14.09
CA GLU A 476 -29.72 18.71 15.21
C GLU A 476 -29.27 18.13 16.56
N HIS A 477 -28.72 16.92 16.58
CA HIS A 477 -28.19 16.29 17.79
C HIS A 477 -26.70 16.58 18.02
N GLY A 478 -26.05 17.40 17.16
CA GLY A 478 -24.68 17.89 17.41
C GLY A 478 -23.57 17.23 16.59
N MET A 479 -23.88 16.28 15.71
CA MET A 479 -22.90 15.79 14.73
C MET A 479 -22.70 16.82 13.63
N LYS A 480 -21.47 17.09 13.26
CA LYS A 480 -21.11 17.99 12.17
C LYS A 480 -20.72 17.20 10.94
N LEU A 481 -21.38 17.47 9.81
CA LEU A 481 -21.02 16.94 8.50
C LEU A 481 -19.94 17.86 7.92
N CYS A 482 -18.70 17.64 8.33
CA CYS A 482 -17.59 18.55 8.11
C CYS A 482 -16.92 18.46 6.74
N GLY A 483 -17.24 17.44 5.95
CA GLY A 483 -16.80 17.28 4.57
C GLY A 483 -17.91 16.75 3.69
N THR A 484 -18.09 17.35 2.49
CA THR A 484 -19.07 16.93 1.51
C THR A 484 -18.49 16.91 0.10
N SER A 485 -19.14 16.17 -0.81
CA SER A 485 -18.86 16.32 -2.25
C SER A 485 -19.10 17.77 -2.69
N PRO A 486 -18.46 18.25 -3.78
CA PRO A 486 -18.61 19.65 -4.24
C PRO A 486 -20.05 20.10 -4.53
N ASP A 487 -20.92 19.17 -4.90
CA ASP A 487 -22.36 19.41 -5.08
C ASP A 487 -23.17 19.32 -3.75
N GLY A 488 -22.49 19.04 -2.64
CA GLY A 488 -23.07 18.89 -1.31
C GLY A 488 -23.92 17.63 -1.10
N ARG A 489 -24.03 16.76 -2.10
CA ARG A 489 -24.92 15.59 -2.10
C ARG A 489 -24.43 14.44 -1.24
N ILE A 490 -23.11 14.20 -1.21
CA ILE A 490 -22.48 13.09 -0.49
C ILE A 490 -21.79 13.62 0.75
N VAL A 491 -21.98 12.93 1.88
CA VAL A 491 -21.24 13.20 3.14
C VAL A 491 -19.95 12.39 3.11
N GLU A 492 -18.82 13.08 3.07
CA GLU A 492 -17.49 12.50 2.99
C GLU A 492 -16.79 12.40 4.35
N MET A 493 -17.16 13.29 5.28
CA MET A 493 -16.51 13.37 6.58
C MET A 493 -17.45 13.93 7.66
N ILE A 494 -17.32 13.36 8.86
CA ILE A 494 -18.07 13.80 10.05
C ILE A 494 -17.12 14.11 11.20
N GLU A 495 -17.57 14.99 12.12
CA GLU A 495 -16.93 15.21 13.41
C GLU A 495 -17.95 15.46 14.50
N ILE A 496 -17.56 15.21 15.75
CA ILE A 496 -18.27 15.66 16.95
C ILE A 496 -17.49 16.87 17.51
N PRO A 497 -17.99 18.11 17.36
CA PRO A 497 -17.23 19.32 17.70
C PRO A 497 -16.83 19.40 19.19
N GLU A 498 -17.69 18.98 20.09
CA GLU A 498 -17.47 19.02 21.54
C GLU A 498 -16.47 17.96 22.04
N HIS A 499 -16.22 16.91 21.24
CA HIS A 499 -15.27 15.85 21.57
C HIS A 499 -13.84 16.32 21.29
N PRO A 500 -12.83 15.95 22.10
CA PRO A 500 -11.43 16.33 21.87
C PRO A 500 -10.94 16.02 20.45
N TRP A 501 -11.21 14.81 19.95
CA TRP A 501 -10.96 14.37 18.59
C TRP A 501 -11.91 13.21 18.24
N PHE A 502 -12.98 13.48 17.53
CA PHE A 502 -13.83 12.45 16.95
C PHE A 502 -14.10 12.81 15.50
N ILE A 503 -13.31 12.25 14.62
CA ILE A 503 -13.37 12.50 13.18
C ILE A 503 -13.48 11.16 12.47
N ALA A 504 -14.35 11.10 11.47
CA ALA A 504 -14.43 9.94 10.60
C ALA A 504 -14.66 10.34 9.14
N THR A 505 -14.08 9.59 8.23
CA THR A 505 -14.14 9.83 6.79
C THR A 505 -14.58 8.59 6.03
N GLN A 506 -15.35 8.78 4.96
CA GLN A 506 -15.73 7.71 4.05
C GLN A 506 -14.57 7.25 3.17
N ALA A 507 -13.55 8.08 3.07
CA ALA A 507 -12.33 7.83 2.31
C ALA A 507 -11.33 6.91 3.05
N HIS A 508 -10.24 6.61 2.34
CA HIS A 508 -9.07 5.86 2.79
C HIS A 508 -7.81 6.76 2.80
N PRO A 509 -7.69 7.72 3.74
CA PRO A 509 -6.56 8.64 3.80
C PRO A 509 -5.22 7.94 4.08
N GLU A 510 -5.25 6.74 4.68
CA GLU A 510 -4.07 5.90 4.92
C GLU A 510 -3.30 5.61 3.63
N LEU A 511 -3.99 5.51 2.50
CA LEU A 511 -3.38 5.22 1.19
C LEU A 511 -2.54 6.38 0.65
N LYS A 512 -2.76 7.60 1.16
CA LYS A 512 -2.03 8.82 0.74
C LYS A 512 -0.96 9.26 1.73
N SER A 513 -0.83 8.60 2.87
CA SER A 513 0.20 8.92 3.87
C SER A 513 1.60 8.53 3.38
N ARG A 514 2.59 9.38 3.66
CA ARG A 514 4.01 9.17 3.33
C ARG A 514 4.87 9.41 4.57
N PRO A 515 6.01 8.75 4.72
CA PRO A 515 6.86 8.95 5.91
C PRO A 515 7.41 10.37 6.03
N ASN A 516 7.73 11.00 4.89
CA ASN A 516 8.20 12.39 4.80
C ASN A 516 7.06 13.42 4.70
N ARG A 517 5.82 12.97 4.56
CA ARG A 517 4.62 13.80 4.46
C ARG A 517 3.42 13.05 5.06
N PRO A 518 3.35 12.93 6.39
CA PRO A 518 2.25 12.27 7.08
C PRO A 518 0.89 12.84 6.70
N HIS A 519 -0.10 11.98 6.57
CA HIS A 519 -1.45 12.44 6.25
C HIS A 519 -2.04 13.26 7.42
N PRO A 520 -2.66 14.45 7.16
CA PRO A 520 -3.12 15.37 8.19
C PRO A 520 -4.04 14.76 9.25
N LEU A 521 -4.97 13.88 8.86
CA LEU A 521 -5.87 13.21 9.82
C LEU A 521 -5.11 12.28 10.76
N PHE A 522 -4.11 11.56 10.28
CA PHE A 522 -3.30 10.67 11.13
C PHE A 522 -2.39 11.47 12.06
N HIS A 523 -1.77 12.54 11.57
CA HIS A 523 -0.97 13.42 12.40
C HIS A 523 -1.82 14.06 13.51
N GLY A 524 -2.95 14.68 13.17
CA GLY A 524 -3.86 15.29 14.16
C GLY A 524 -4.44 14.27 15.15
N PHE A 525 -4.69 13.04 14.72
CA PHE A 525 -5.14 11.96 15.61
C PHE A 525 -4.06 11.58 16.62
N ILE A 526 -2.81 11.43 16.22
CA ILE A 526 -1.69 11.12 17.13
C ILE A 526 -1.42 12.31 18.07
N GLU A 527 -1.47 13.57 17.56
CA GLU A 527 -1.37 14.76 18.39
C GLU A 527 -2.46 14.80 19.49
N ALA A 528 -3.70 14.46 19.14
CA ALA A 528 -4.80 14.38 20.09
C ALA A 528 -4.60 13.24 21.11
N ALA A 529 -4.17 12.07 20.65
CA ALA A 529 -3.90 10.92 21.52
C ALA A 529 -2.78 11.19 22.52
N ASN A 530 -1.75 11.94 22.14
CA ASN A 530 -0.66 12.36 23.04
C ASN A 530 -1.14 13.26 24.21
N LYS A 531 -2.29 13.92 24.05
CA LYS A 531 -2.88 14.80 25.09
C LYS A 531 -3.74 14.03 26.11
N VAL A 532 -4.06 12.76 25.85
CA VAL A 532 -4.82 11.92 26.77
C VAL A 532 -3.91 11.49 27.92
N SER A 533 -4.29 11.83 29.14
CA SER A 533 -3.57 11.41 30.35
C SER A 533 -3.62 9.89 30.51
N ARG A 534 -2.48 9.30 30.84
CA ARG A 534 -2.36 7.84 31.10
C ARG A 534 -3.01 7.44 32.40
#